data_572ea4f80a8a79dd09be4640ecc8a24f
#
_entry.id   572ea4f80a8a79dd09be4640ecc8a24f
#
_cell.length_a   1.000
_cell.length_b   1.000
_cell.length_c   1.000
_cell.angle_alpha   90.00
_cell.angle_beta   90.00
_cell.angle_gamma   90.00
#
_symmetry.space_group_name_H-M   'P 1'
#
loop_
_entity.id
_entity.type
_entity.pdbx_description
1 polymer ?
#
loop_
_entity_poly.entity_id
_entity_poly.type
_entity_poly.pdbx_seq_one_letter_code
_entity_poly.pdbx_strand_id
1 'polypeptide(L)'
;WALSRERYWGTPIPIWSDGDNYVVIGSVEELEKVSGKKLTKEDLHRPYIDEITWTDAKTGSEFKRVPEVMDCWFDSGAMPYAQWGYPVRGEEQFQKYFPADFITEAIDQTRGWFYTLLAISTMVSGQAPYRNVICLGHVLDANVEKMSKSKGNIVAPDEVFNAHGADAIRW
;
A
#
# COMPACT_ATOMS: atom_id res chain seq x y z
N TRP A 1 13.02 4.42 -1.13
CA TRP A 1 11.63 4.72 -0.84
C TRP A 1 11.42 4.94 0.65
N ALA A 2 11.06 6.16 1.04
CA ALA A 2 10.70 6.47 2.42
C ALA A 2 9.29 5.93 2.69
N LEU A 3 9.19 4.91 3.53
CA LEU A 3 7.94 4.19 3.77
C LEU A 3 7.04 4.88 4.80
N SER A 4 7.62 5.46 5.84
CA SER A 4 6.88 6.09 6.94
C SER A 4 6.32 7.46 6.59
N ARG A 5 5.12 7.77 7.11
CA ARG A 5 4.44 9.06 6.97
C ARG A 5 3.94 9.57 8.33
N GLU A 6 4.21 10.83 8.60
CA GLU A 6 3.68 11.55 9.74
C GLU A 6 2.29 12.10 9.41
N ARG A 7 1.30 11.22 9.37
CA ARG A 7 -0.10 11.56 9.13
C ARG A 7 -1.02 10.70 10.00
N TYR A 8 -2.26 11.11 10.13
CA TYR A 8 -3.23 10.36 10.94
C TYR A 8 -3.74 9.10 10.22
N TRP A 9 -4.21 9.25 8.98
CA TRP A 9 -4.80 8.16 8.22
C TRP A 9 -3.76 7.40 7.39
N GLY A 10 -3.87 6.08 7.43
CA GLY A 10 -3.04 5.13 6.70
C GLY A 10 -2.92 3.82 7.47
N THR A 11 -2.24 2.84 6.89
CA THR A 11 -1.92 1.57 7.56
C THR A 11 -0.89 1.82 8.65
N PRO A 12 -1.22 1.58 9.93
CA PRO A 12 -0.28 1.79 11.03
C PRO A 12 0.96 0.91 10.87
N ILE A 13 2.15 1.49 11.10
CA ILE A 13 3.38 0.71 11.10
C ILE A 13 3.39 -0.19 12.34
N PRO A 14 3.54 -1.54 12.19
CA PRO A 14 3.44 -2.49 13.29
C PRO A 14 4.77 -2.59 14.07
N ILE A 15 5.26 -1.46 14.55
CA ILE A 15 6.50 -1.35 15.34
C ILE A 15 6.19 -0.69 16.67
N TRP A 16 6.65 -1.30 17.75
CA TRP A 16 6.61 -0.74 19.10
C TRP A 16 8.04 -0.48 19.59
N SER A 17 8.21 0.58 20.36
CA SER A 17 9.51 1.01 20.90
C SER A 17 9.39 1.44 22.35
N ASP A 18 10.44 1.21 23.14
CA ASP A 18 10.64 1.79 24.46
C ASP A 18 11.58 3.01 24.44
N GLY A 19 11.95 3.47 23.23
CA GLY A 19 12.90 4.56 23.01
C GLY A 19 14.29 4.07 22.57
N ASP A 20 14.76 2.96 23.13
CA ASP A 20 16.08 2.39 22.84
C ASP A 20 15.97 1.14 21.95
N ASN A 21 14.90 0.37 22.09
CA ASN A 21 14.67 -0.89 21.40
C ASN A 21 13.40 -0.85 20.57
N TYR A 22 13.34 -1.71 19.54
CA TYR A 22 12.19 -1.86 18.66
C TYR A 22 11.75 -3.31 18.60
N VAL A 23 10.42 -3.50 18.62
CA VAL A 23 9.76 -4.80 18.38
C VAL A 23 8.87 -4.66 17.17
N VAL A 24 9.10 -5.49 16.16
CA VAL A 24 8.25 -5.58 14.95
C VAL A 24 7.26 -6.71 15.16
N ILE A 25 5.97 -6.39 15.05
CA ILE A 25 4.88 -7.37 15.21
C ILE A 25 4.45 -7.88 13.84
N GLY A 26 4.55 -9.19 13.65
CA GLY A 26 4.26 -9.85 12.37
C GLY A 26 2.83 -10.38 12.24
N SER A 27 2.08 -10.49 13.34
CA SER A 27 0.69 -10.98 13.28
C SER A 27 -0.17 -10.44 14.42
N VAL A 28 -1.49 -10.59 14.27
CA VAL A 28 -2.46 -10.21 15.33
C VAL A 28 -2.27 -11.09 16.57
N GLU A 29 -2.03 -12.38 16.39
CA GLU A 29 -1.76 -13.34 17.47
C GLU A 29 -0.52 -12.97 18.27
N GLU A 30 0.52 -12.49 17.59
CA GLU A 30 1.72 -12.00 18.25
C GLU A 30 1.42 -10.75 19.08
N LEU A 31 0.67 -9.79 18.53
CA LEU A 31 0.25 -8.59 19.24
C LEU A 31 -0.62 -8.92 20.46
N GLU A 32 -1.60 -9.82 20.32
CA GLU A 32 -2.41 -10.32 21.42
C GLU A 32 -1.57 -10.94 22.53
N LYS A 33 -0.57 -11.73 22.16
CA LYS A 33 0.32 -12.41 23.10
C LYS A 33 1.16 -11.45 23.93
N VAL A 34 1.74 -10.42 23.30
CA VAL A 34 2.61 -9.48 24.02
C VAL A 34 1.80 -8.45 24.81
N SER A 35 0.64 -8.02 24.29
CA SER A 35 -0.25 -7.05 24.97
C SER A 35 -1.14 -7.67 26.03
N GLY A 36 -1.37 -8.99 25.98
CA GLY A 36 -2.31 -9.69 26.84
C GLY A 36 -3.79 -9.38 26.54
N LYS A 37 -4.11 -8.73 25.42
CA LYS A 37 -5.45 -8.31 25.01
C LYS A 37 -5.93 -9.15 23.83
N LYS A 38 -7.23 -9.46 23.80
CA LYS A 38 -7.90 -9.96 22.58
C LYS A 38 -8.28 -8.77 21.71
N LEU A 39 -7.99 -8.86 20.41
CA LEU A 39 -8.12 -7.77 19.47
C LEU A 39 -9.20 -8.04 18.44
N THR A 40 -9.92 -6.99 18.07
CA THR A 40 -10.85 -6.94 16.95
C THR A 40 -10.20 -6.29 15.74
N LYS A 41 -10.89 -6.23 14.60
CA LYS A 41 -10.35 -5.53 13.41
C LYS A 41 -10.25 -4.03 13.63
N GLU A 42 -11.17 -3.45 14.40
CA GLU A 42 -11.18 -2.03 14.74
C GLU A 42 -9.96 -1.64 15.56
N ASP A 43 -9.50 -2.53 16.45
CA ASP A 43 -8.32 -2.29 17.29
C ASP A 43 -7.01 -2.20 16.50
N LEU A 44 -7.00 -2.64 15.25
CA LEU A 44 -5.82 -2.54 14.38
C LEU A 44 -5.68 -1.18 13.67
N HIS A 45 -6.61 -0.26 13.90
CA HIS A 45 -6.64 1.08 13.32
C HIS A 45 -6.46 2.16 14.38
N ARG A 46 -6.02 3.33 13.95
CA ARG A 46 -5.98 4.51 14.82
C ARG A 46 -7.40 4.99 15.12
N PRO A 47 -7.68 5.45 16.35
CA PRO A 47 -6.70 5.67 17.45
C PRO A 47 -6.40 4.40 18.28
N TYR A 48 -7.18 3.35 18.19
CA TYR A 48 -7.19 2.21 19.09
C TYR A 48 -5.85 1.45 19.14
N ILE A 49 -5.19 1.27 18.01
CA ILE A 49 -3.89 0.58 17.96
C ILE A 49 -2.81 1.34 18.73
N ASP A 50 -2.92 2.68 18.82
CA ASP A 50 -1.96 3.51 19.55
C ASP A 50 -2.09 3.36 21.07
N GLU A 51 -3.23 2.82 21.56
CA GLU A 51 -3.49 2.53 22.97
C GLU A 51 -2.98 1.15 23.40
N ILE A 52 -2.48 0.35 22.45
CA ILE A 52 -1.93 -0.97 22.73
C ILE A 52 -0.48 -0.81 23.17
N THR A 53 -0.24 -0.98 24.47
CA THR A 53 1.08 -0.92 25.10
C THR A 53 1.29 -2.15 25.96
N TRP A 54 2.55 -2.45 26.27
CA TRP A 54 2.92 -3.48 27.25
C TRP A 54 4.23 -3.11 27.94
N THR A 55 4.45 -3.71 29.11
CA THR A 55 5.72 -3.58 29.83
C THR A 55 6.56 -4.84 29.64
N ASP A 56 7.79 -4.70 29.22
CA ASP A 56 8.73 -5.84 29.15
C ASP A 56 9.07 -6.30 30.58
N ALA A 57 8.82 -7.58 30.86
CA ALA A 57 9.02 -8.15 32.20
C ALA A 57 10.49 -8.20 32.65
N LYS A 58 11.45 -8.11 31.74
CA LYS A 58 12.88 -8.19 32.06
C LYS A 58 13.47 -6.82 32.33
N THR A 59 13.06 -5.81 31.54
CA THR A 59 13.63 -4.47 31.60
C THR A 59 12.76 -3.50 32.39
N GLY A 60 11.46 -3.75 32.52
CA GLY A 60 10.47 -2.85 33.09
C GLY A 60 10.11 -1.69 32.14
N SER A 61 10.63 -1.69 30.92
CA SER A 61 10.37 -0.64 29.94
C SER A 61 8.97 -0.79 29.30
N GLU A 62 8.29 0.33 29.08
CA GLU A 62 7.00 0.36 28.41
C GLU A 62 7.19 0.51 26.91
N PHE A 63 6.66 -0.43 26.12
CA PHE A 63 6.63 -0.39 24.66
C PHE A 63 5.37 0.29 24.16
N LYS A 64 5.55 1.30 23.29
CA LYS A 64 4.49 2.07 22.62
C LYS A 64 4.67 1.99 21.11
N ARG A 65 3.57 1.96 20.36
CA ARG A 65 3.65 1.96 18.89
C ARG A 65 4.27 3.27 18.40
N VAL A 66 5.11 3.19 17.36
CA VAL A 66 5.59 4.37 16.63
C VAL A 66 4.41 5.09 15.96
N PRO A 67 4.34 6.45 16.00
CA PRO A 67 3.13 7.17 15.58
C PRO A 67 2.88 7.14 14.06
N GLU A 68 3.88 6.79 13.27
CA GLU A 68 3.83 6.83 11.82
C GLU A 68 2.88 5.76 11.24
N VAL A 69 2.42 6.06 10.03
CA VAL A 69 1.68 5.12 9.17
C VAL A 69 2.47 4.87 7.90
N MET A 70 2.15 3.81 7.20
CA MET A 70 2.76 3.48 5.91
C MET A 70 2.31 4.45 4.82
N ASP A 71 3.19 4.67 3.86
CA ASP A 71 2.86 5.32 2.59
C ASP A 71 1.74 4.54 1.89
N CYS A 72 0.76 5.24 1.32
CA CYS A 72 -0.35 4.64 0.58
C CYS A 72 0.10 3.77 -0.60
N TRP A 73 1.29 4.02 -1.15
CA TRP A 73 1.90 3.18 -2.17
C TRP A 73 2.33 1.79 -1.66
N PHE A 74 2.51 1.63 -0.35
CA PHE A 74 2.68 0.31 0.25
C PHE A 74 1.38 -0.49 0.15
N ASP A 75 0.24 0.10 0.47
CA ASP A 75 -1.05 -0.58 0.40
C ASP A 75 -1.34 -1.06 -1.02
N SER A 76 -1.16 -0.18 -2.02
CA SER A 76 -1.34 -0.55 -3.43
C SER A 76 -0.33 -1.58 -3.94
N GLY A 77 0.92 -1.50 -3.48
CA GLY A 77 1.97 -2.45 -3.84
C GLY A 77 1.84 -3.81 -3.14
N ALA A 78 1.17 -3.84 -1.98
CA ALA A 78 0.87 -5.09 -1.26
C ALA A 78 -0.37 -5.82 -1.81
N MET A 79 -1.10 -5.24 -2.77
CA MET A 79 -2.36 -5.75 -3.29
C MET A 79 -2.31 -7.25 -3.70
N PRO A 80 -1.26 -7.76 -4.37
CA PRO A 80 -1.21 -9.16 -4.77
C PRO A 80 -1.35 -10.15 -3.60
N TYR A 81 -0.92 -9.74 -2.43
CA TYR A 81 -0.99 -10.50 -1.17
C TYR A 81 -2.26 -10.17 -0.40
N ALA A 82 -2.50 -8.88 -0.17
CA ALA A 82 -3.54 -8.38 0.70
C ALA A 82 -4.96 -8.74 0.22
N GLN A 83 -5.21 -8.76 -1.09
CA GLN A 83 -6.52 -9.09 -1.64
C GLN A 83 -7.02 -10.48 -1.23
N TRP A 84 -6.11 -11.42 -1.03
CA TRP A 84 -6.41 -12.79 -0.59
C TRP A 84 -6.26 -12.96 0.92
N GLY A 85 -5.60 -12.02 1.59
CA GLY A 85 -5.17 -12.11 2.98
C GLY A 85 -4.01 -13.09 3.18
N TYR A 86 -3.23 -13.33 2.14
CA TYR A 86 -2.02 -14.17 2.20
C TYR A 86 -0.92 -13.48 3.05
N PRO A 87 -0.17 -14.23 3.88
CA PRO A 87 -0.13 -15.71 4.01
C PRO A 87 -1.12 -16.29 5.04
N VAL A 88 -1.90 -15.48 5.76
CA VAL A 88 -2.78 -15.95 6.85
C VAL A 88 -3.95 -16.77 6.30
N ARG A 89 -4.41 -16.43 5.10
CA ARG A 89 -5.51 -17.11 4.39
C ARG A 89 -5.33 -16.96 2.89
N GLY A 90 -6.22 -17.59 2.08
CA GLY A 90 -6.28 -17.38 0.63
C GLY A 90 -5.07 -17.90 -0.14
N GLU A 91 -4.34 -18.88 0.40
CA GLU A 91 -3.15 -19.44 -0.24
C GLU A 91 -3.46 -20.06 -1.60
N GLU A 92 -4.56 -20.81 -1.73
CA GLU A 92 -4.99 -21.42 -3.00
C GLU A 92 -5.19 -20.34 -4.09
N GLN A 93 -5.92 -19.27 -3.76
CA GLN A 93 -6.15 -18.15 -4.67
C GLN A 93 -4.84 -17.44 -5.02
N PHE A 94 -4.00 -17.20 -4.04
CA PHE A 94 -2.69 -16.60 -4.25
C PHE A 94 -1.86 -17.42 -5.22
N GLN A 95 -1.69 -18.72 -4.98
CA GLN A 95 -0.90 -19.62 -5.83
C GLN A 95 -1.47 -19.71 -7.27
N LYS A 96 -2.77 -19.60 -7.42
CA LYS A 96 -3.45 -19.66 -8.72
C LYS A 96 -3.25 -18.40 -9.57
N TYR A 97 -3.24 -17.22 -8.92
CA TYR A 97 -3.30 -15.94 -9.61
C TYR A 97 -2.00 -15.11 -9.51
N PHE A 98 -1.02 -15.59 -8.78
CA PHE A 98 0.27 -14.93 -8.63
C PHE A 98 1.38 -15.71 -9.35
N PRO A 99 2.26 -15.05 -10.13
CA PRO A 99 2.19 -13.63 -10.52
C PRO A 99 1.08 -13.37 -11.54
N ALA A 100 0.60 -12.13 -11.63
CA ALA A 100 -0.38 -11.72 -12.64
C ALA A 100 0.15 -11.93 -14.07
N ASP A 101 -0.72 -12.30 -15.00
CA ASP A 101 -0.32 -12.48 -16.40
C ASP A 101 0.11 -11.16 -17.04
N PHE A 102 -0.58 -10.07 -16.73
CA PHE A 102 -0.17 -8.72 -17.09
C PHE A 102 -0.76 -7.67 -16.14
N ILE A 103 -0.12 -6.50 -16.12
CA ILE A 103 -0.67 -5.27 -15.54
C ILE A 103 -0.61 -4.17 -16.60
N THR A 104 -1.50 -3.18 -16.51
CA THR A 104 -1.55 -2.07 -17.44
C THR A 104 -1.90 -0.77 -16.72
N GLU A 105 -1.09 0.24 -16.92
CA GLU A 105 -1.28 1.61 -16.49
C GLU A 105 -0.39 2.54 -17.33
N ALA A 106 -0.49 3.85 -17.08
CA ALA A 106 0.33 4.84 -17.79
C ALA A 106 1.80 4.84 -17.34
N ILE A 107 2.66 5.42 -18.15
CA ILE A 107 4.12 5.42 -17.98
C ILE A 107 4.60 6.08 -16.68
N ASP A 108 3.82 6.97 -16.08
CA ASP A 108 4.13 7.57 -14.78
C ASP A 108 4.18 6.52 -13.64
N GLN A 109 3.50 5.38 -13.81
CA GLN A 109 3.50 4.28 -12.84
C GLN A 109 4.82 3.49 -12.80
N THR A 110 5.76 3.76 -13.66
CA THR A 110 7.16 3.31 -13.51
C THR A 110 7.83 3.87 -12.25
N ARG A 111 7.31 4.99 -11.71
CA ARG A 111 7.70 5.59 -10.43
C ARG A 111 6.57 5.59 -9.39
N GLY A 112 5.58 4.76 -9.59
CA GLY A 112 4.43 4.58 -8.71
C GLY A 112 4.11 3.11 -8.52
N TRP A 113 2.97 2.67 -9.00
CA TRP A 113 2.43 1.33 -8.73
C TRP A 113 3.30 0.18 -9.26
N PHE A 114 3.82 0.28 -10.49
CA PHE A 114 4.71 -0.76 -11.03
C PHE A 114 5.93 -0.99 -10.16
N TYR A 115 6.53 0.12 -9.68
CA TYR A 115 7.68 0.08 -8.80
C TYR A 115 7.34 -0.54 -7.43
N THR A 116 6.26 -0.10 -6.79
CA THR A 116 5.91 -0.56 -5.44
C THR A 116 5.46 -2.01 -5.42
N LEU A 117 4.71 -2.47 -6.45
CA LEU A 117 4.41 -3.88 -6.67
C LEU A 117 5.71 -4.71 -6.73
N LEU A 118 6.65 -4.29 -7.57
CA LEU A 118 7.91 -5.02 -7.76
C LEU A 118 8.76 -5.04 -6.49
N ALA A 119 8.89 -3.89 -5.82
CA ALA A 119 9.70 -3.76 -4.61
C ALA A 119 9.18 -4.67 -3.49
N ILE A 120 7.87 -4.61 -3.18
CA ILE A 120 7.26 -5.43 -2.14
C ILE A 120 7.34 -6.91 -2.49
N SER A 121 6.99 -7.28 -3.72
CA SER A 121 6.99 -8.66 -4.13
C SER A 121 8.37 -9.30 -4.13
N THR A 122 9.38 -8.55 -4.57
CA THR A 122 10.77 -9.03 -4.53
C THR A 122 11.24 -9.27 -3.09
N MET A 123 10.88 -8.37 -2.16
CA MET A 123 11.23 -8.55 -0.75
C MET A 123 10.49 -9.70 -0.08
N VAL A 124 9.22 -9.92 -0.41
CA VAL A 124 8.38 -10.93 0.25
C VAL A 124 8.55 -12.32 -0.35
N SER A 125 8.61 -12.45 -1.68
CA SER A 125 8.60 -13.74 -2.38
C SER A 125 9.78 -13.97 -3.32
N GLY A 126 10.69 -13.01 -3.45
CA GLY A 126 11.89 -13.14 -4.30
C GLY A 126 11.59 -13.10 -5.81
N GLN A 127 10.37 -12.72 -6.22
CA GLN A 127 9.97 -12.72 -7.64
C GLN A 127 9.09 -11.53 -7.97
N ALA A 128 8.99 -11.23 -9.29
CA ALA A 128 8.11 -10.18 -9.78
C ALA A 128 6.63 -10.58 -9.63
N PRO A 129 5.72 -9.63 -9.31
CA PRO A 129 4.29 -9.91 -9.13
C PRO A 129 3.50 -9.97 -10.44
N TYR A 130 4.14 -9.74 -11.56
CA TYR A 130 3.55 -9.74 -12.90
C TYR A 130 4.55 -10.28 -13.93
N ARG A 131 4.02 -10.85 -15.01
CA ARG A 131 4.81 -11.40 -16.13
C ARG A 131 5.02 -10.37 -17.22
N ASN A 132 4.01 -9.52 -17.47
CA ASN A 132 4.02 -8.53 -18.53
C ASN A 132 3.50 -7.19 -18.01
N VAL A 133 4.01 -6.09 -18.56
CA VAL A 133 3.54 -4.72 -18.32
C VAL A 133 3.14 -4.10 -19.64
N ILE A 134 1.87 -3.71 -19.75
CA ILE A 134 1.37 -2.88 -20.84
C ILE A 134 1.41 -1.45 -20.36
N CYS A 135 2.42 -0.70 -20.82
CA CYS A 135 2.65 0.67 -20.39
C CYS A 135 2.06 1.64 -21.40
N LEU A 136 1.01 2.35 -20.98
CA LEU A 136 0.31 3.33 -21.83
C LEU A 136 1.03 4.67 -21.82
N GLY A 137 0.97 5.38 -22.95
CA GLY A 137 1.46 6.76 -23.07
C GLY A 137 0.59 7.76 -22.34
N HIS A 138 1.04 9.01 -22.28
CA HIS A 138 0.23 10.12 -21.81
C HIS A 138 -0.82 10.50 -22.83
N VAL A 139 -1.99 10.96 -22.36
CA VAL A 139 -2.92 11.70 -23.22
C VAL A 139 -2.29 13.06 -23.56
N LEU A 140 -2.22 13.36 -24.84
CA LEU A 140 -1.61 14.56 -25.39
C LEU A 140 -2.69 15.51 -25.92
N ASP A 141 -2.33 16.80 -26.00
CA ASP A 141 -3.18 17.78 -26.68
C ASP A 141 -3.08 17.69 -28.23
N ALA A 142 -3.82 18.53 -28.93
CA ALA A 142 -3.83 18.56 -30.39
C ALA A 142 -2.45 18.88 -31.04
N ASN A 143 -1.53 19.44 -30.25
CA ASN A 143 -0.16 19.75 -30.67
C ASN A 143 0.84 18.64 -30.29
N VAL A 144 0.34 17.48 -29.80
CA VAL A 144 1.17 16.38 -29.32
C VAL A 144 1.99 16.76 -28.07
N GLU A 145 1.51 17.74 -27.30
CA GLU A 145 2.14 18.17 -26.07
C GLU A 145 1.46 17.55 -24.84
N LYS A 146 2.28 17.21 -23.82
CA LYS A 146 1.75 16.74 -22.55
C LYS A 146 0.89 17.81 -21.90
N MET A 147 -0.32 17.45 -21.52
CA MET A 147 -1.24 18.34 -20.78
C MET A 147 -0.67 18.71 -19.41
N SER A 148 -0.75 19.98 -19.06
CA SER A 148 -0.37 20.50 -17.75
C SER A 148 -1.17 21.74 -17.37
N LYS A 149 -1.39 21.94 -16.06
CA LYS A 149 -2.07 23.12 -15.54
C LYS A 149 -1.37 24.42 -15.94
N SER A 150 -0.06 24.42 -15.95
CA SER A 150 0.76 25.59 -16.29
C SER A 150 0.65 25.99 -17.78
N LYS A 151 0.36 25.04 -18.66
CA LYS A 151 0.15 25.30 -20.11
C LYS A 151 -1.29 25.66 -20.44
N GLY A 152 -2.23 25.41 -19.54
CA GLY A 152 -3.66 25.66 -19.78
C GLY A 152 -4.29 24.76 -20.85
N ASN A 153 -3.65 23.65 -21.19
CA ASN A 153 -4.09 22.71 -22.23
C ASN A 153 -4.75 21.45 -21.64
N ILE A 154 -5.22 21.53 -20.39
CA ILE A 154 -5.95 20.42 -19.73
C ILE A 154 -7.39 20.41 -20.22
N VAL A 155 -7.86 19.23 -20.57
CA VAL A 155 -9.28 18.94 -20.81
C VAL A 155 -9.84 18.29 -19.56
N ALA A 156 -10.92 18.86 -19.00
CA ALA A 156 -11.59 18.29 -17.84
C ALA A 156 -12.31 16.99 -18.25
N PRO A 157 -12.15 15.88 -17.49
CA PRO A 157 -12.83 14.62 -17.82
C PRO A 157 -14.35 14.77 -17.98
N ASP A 158 -14.99 15.57 -17.13
CA ASP A 158 -16.44 15.79 -17.17
C ASP A 158 -16.94 16.40 -18.49
N GLU A 159 -16.14 17.27 -19.11
CA GLU A 159 -16.48 17.85 -20.43
C GLU A 159 -16.55 16.74 -21.49
N VAL A 160 -15.59 15.83 -21.49
CA VAL A 160 -15.56 14.71 -22.43
C VAL A 160 -16.63 13.68 -22.09
N PHE A 161 -16.84 13.37 -20.82
CA PHE A 161 -17.90 12.44 -20.39
C PHE A 161 -19.27 12.89 -20.83
N ASN A 162 -19.56 14.17 -20.67
CA ASN A 162 -20.86 14.75 -21.05
C ASN A 162 -21.04 14.81 -22.57
N ALA A 163 -19.97 15.02 -23.33
CA ALA A 163 -20.05 15.15 -24.79
C ALA A 163 -19.98 13.80 -25.52
N HIS A 164 -19.17 12.86 -25.03
CA HIS A 164 -18.77 11.66 -25.79
C HIS A 164 -18.88 10.36 -24.99
N GLY A 165 -19.13 10.43 -23.67
CA GLY A 165 -19.15 9.27 -22.80
C GLY A 165 -17.76 8.84 -22.29
N ALA A 166 -17.75 8.04 -21.24
CA ALA A 166 -16.52 7.62 -20.55
C ALA A 166 -15.64 6.71 -21.42
N ASP A 167 -16.22 5.87 -22.25
CA ASP A 167 -15.47 4.92 -23.09
C ASP A 167 -14.64 5.64 -24.15
N ALA A 168 -15.14 6.77 -24.68
CA ALA A 168 -14.42 7.58 -25.66
C ALA A 168 -13.12 8.16 -25.11
N ILE A 169 -13.11 8.59 -23.86
CA ILE A 169 -11.89 9.14 -23.24
C ILE A 169 -10.92 8.03 -22.77
N ARG A 170 -11.44 6.84 -22.47
CA ARG A 170 -10.60 5.69 -22.06
C ARG A 170 -9.90 5.05 -23.25
N TRP A 171 -10.48 5.08 -24.42
CA TRP A 171 -9.91 4.59 -25.67
C TRP A 171 -8.72 5.46 -26.13
#